data_71aa306fd1e2966cd4a73cbb95cd478d
#
_entry.id   71aa306fd1e2966cd4a73cbb95cd478d
#
_cell.length_a   1.000
_cell.length_b   1.000
_cell.length_c   1.000
_cell.angle_alpha   90.00
_cell.angle_beta   90.00
_cell.angle_gamma   90.00
#
_symmetry.space_group_name_H-M   'P 1'
#
loop_
_entity.id
_entity.type
_entity.pdbx_description
1 polymer ?
#
loop_
_entity_poly.entity_id
_entity_poly.type
_entity_poly.pdbx_seq_one_letter_code
_entity_poly.pdbx_strand_id
1 'polypeptide(L)'
;QQTRLATSTDGLYFTPQAPLLGPPYFRATRLDGVIYLSMWEGRLGRMTSWEGPVELAPPIHDGYHLPPHVSGRDSGQPGRQIRHGHIFAHDGRIHMTFSRIGDAPERCLHCEVVPADDWADWRFGPVSDLLRPAPSWEGGDLPMRPSIMGTAWDRLHELRDPALFTDNGQVYMAYCGGAESGLGIARVDGL
;
A
#
# COMPACT_ATOMS: atom_id res chain seq x y z
N GLN A 1 -1.37 -11.09 14.18
CA GLN A 1 -1.66 -11.46 12.79
C GLN A 1 -0.35 -11.75 12.06
N GLN A 2 -0.38 -12.67 11.09
CA GLN A 2 0.77 -13.09 10.29
C GLN A 2 0.33 -13.39 8.87
N THR A 3 1.23 -13.23 7.91
CA THR A 3 0.99 -13.53 6.50
C THR A 3 1.41 -14.97 6.17
N ARG A 4 0.60 -15.63 5.36
CA ARG A 4 0.87 -16.95 4.79
C ARG A 4 0.68 -16.89 3.28
N LEU A 5 1.54 -17.58 2.53
CA LEU A 5 1.36 -17.76 1.10
C LEU A 5 0.23 -18.76 0.84
N ALA A 6 -0.56 -18.50 -0.17
CA ALA A 6 -1.45 -19.47 -0.78
C ALA A 6 -1.25 -19.46 -2.30
N THR A 7 -1.38 -20.60 -2.93
CA THR A 7 -1.25 -20.78 -4.39
C THR A 7 -2.56 -21.23 -5.00
N SER A 8 -2.78 -20.84 -6.25
CA SER A 8 -3.95 -21.25 -7.05
C SER A 8 -3.55 -21.50 -8.49
N THR A 9 -4.24 -22.40 -9.17
CA THR A 9 -4.10 -22.63 -10.61
C THR A 9 -5.20 -21.99 -11.44
N ASP A 10 -6.27 -21.54 -10.80
CA ASP A 10 -7.45 -20.97 -11.46
C ASP A 10 -7.84 -19.56 -10.92
N GLY A 11 -7.15 -19.07 -9.89
CA GLY A 11 -7.44 -17.79 -9.25
C GLY A 11 -8.70 -17.79 -8.36
N LEU A 12 -9.37 -18.94 -8.19
CA LEU A 12 -10.61 -19.07 -7.42
C LEU A 12 -10.40 -19.93 -6.16
N TYR A 13 -9.71 -21.05 -6.32
CA TYR A 13 -9.42 -21.97 -5.22
C TYR A 13 -7.96 -21.87 -4.82
N PHE A 14 -7.70 -21.54 -3.57
CA PHE A 14 -6.36 -21.31 -3.03
C PHE A 14 -5.96 -22.37 -2.02
N THR A 15 -4.76 -22.89 -2.16
CA THR A 15 -4.14 -23.84 -1.23
C THR A 15 -3.11 -23.11 -0.37
N PRO A 16 -3.33 -22.99 0.96
CA PRO A 16 -2.38 -22.33 1.84
C PRO A 16 -1.11 -23.17 2.01
N GLN A 17 0.04 -22.51 1.96
CA GLN A 17 1.34 -23.10 2.21
C GLN A 17 1.65 -23.09 3.71
N ALA A 18 2.43 -24.07 4.19
CA ALA A 18 2.71 -24.22 5.61
C ALA A 18 3.52 -23.07 6.24
N PRO A 19 4.57 -22.51 5.59
CA PRO A 19 5.38 -21.47 6.21
C PRO A 19 4.61 -20.16 6.46
N LEU A 20 4.92 -19.53 7.59
CA LEU A 20 4.54 -18.14 7.86
C LEU A 20 5.62 -17.22 7.29
N LEU A 21 5.21 -16.22 6.50
CA LEU A 21 6.13 -15.31 5.85
C LEU A 21 6.57 -14.14 6.74
N GLY A 22 5.72 -13.69 7.64
CA GLY A 22 6.04 -12.57 8.54
C GLY A 22 4.84 -11.71 8.92
N PRO A 23 5.02 -10.38 9.07
CA PRO A 23 3.98 -9.45 9.49
C PRO A 23 2.72 -9.48 8.61
N PRO A 24 1.58 -8.91 9.06
CA PRO A 24 0.35 -8.92 8.27
C PRO A 24 0.43 -7.99 7.05
N TYR A 25 -0.52 -8.20 6.12
CA TYR A 25 -0.75 -7.35 4.94
C TYR A 25 0.39 -7.32 3.92
N PHE A 26 1.04 -8.45 3.64
CA PHE A 26 1.98 -8.51 2.52
C PHE A 26 1.30 -8.14 1.21
N ARG A 27 1.91 -7.17 0.54
CA ARG A 27 1.74 -6.89 -0.88
C ARG A 27 3.10 -7.06 -1.53
N ALA A 28 3.15 -7.73 -2.67
CA ALA A 28 4.41 -8.13 -3.28
C ALA A 28 4.45 -7.77 -4.76
N THR A 29 5.63 -7.40 -5.22
CA THR A 29 5.94 -7.24 -6.64
C THR A 29 7.31 -7.82 -6.95
N ARG A 30 7.56 -8.17 -8.20
CA ARG A 30 8.85 -8.70 -8.64
C ARG A 30 9.50 -7.74 -9.64
N LEU A 31 10.75 -7.40 -9.40
CA LEU A 31 11.60 -6.65 -10.32
C LEU A 31 13.02 -7.23 -10.27
N ASP A 32 13.63 -7.49 -11.42
CA ASP A 32 15.02 -8.00 -11.59
C ASP A 32 15.34 -9.22 -10.70
N GLY A 33 14.39 -10.13 -10.59
CA GLY A 33 14.53 -11.37 -9.82
C GLY A 33 14.30 -11.23 -8.31
N VAL A 34 14.20 -10.02 -7.79
CA VAL A 34 13.91 -9.72 -6.38
C VAL A 34 12.41 -9.55 -6.19
N ILE A 35 11.87 -10.10 -5.10
CA ILE A 35 10.50 -9.88 -4.66
C ILE A 35 10.53 -8.79 -3.59
N TYR A 36 9.96 -7.64 -3.90
CA TYR A 36 9.82 -6.51 -2.98
C TYR A 36 8.46 -6.58 -2.29
N LEU A 37 8.44 -6.23 -1.02
CA LEU A 37 7.29 -6.38 -0.15
C LEU A 37 6.94 -5.04 0.52
N SER A 38 5.66 -4.72 0.56
CA SER A 38 5.10 -3.74 1.50
C SER A 38 4.15 -4.44 2.46
N MET A 39 4.16 -3.99 3.71
CA MET A 39 3.40 -4.60 4.81
C MET A 39 2.70 -3.51 5.60
N TRP A 40 1.93 -3.92 6.60
CA TRP A 40 1.24 -2.99 7.47
C TRP A 40 2.18 -1.90 8.03
N GLU A 41 1.65 -0.70 8.20
CA GLU A 41 2.36 0.50 8.67
C GLU A 41 3.52 0.94 7.76
N GLY A 42 3.51 0.54 6.48
CA GLY A 42 4.56 0.90 5.55
C GLY A 42 5.89 0.17 5.78
N ARG A 43 5.89 -0.97 6.49
CA ARG A 43 7.07 -1.84 6.58
C ARG A 43 7.44 -2.35 5.20
N LEU A 44 8.72 -2.37 4.93
CA LEU A 44 9.27 -2.90 3.68
C LEU A 44 10.03 -4.20 3.94
N GLY A 45 10.08 -5.03 2.91
CA GLY A 45 10.85 -6.25 2.91
C GLY A 45 11.26 -6.64 1.51
N ARG A 46 12.14 -7.63 1.41
CA ARG A 46 12.52 -8.27 0.16
C ARG A 46 12.85 -9.74 0.38
N MET A 47 12.76 -10.52 -0.69
CA MET A 47 13.12 -11.92 -0.73
C MET A 47 13.49 -12.32 -2.16
N THR A 48 14.23 -13.41 -2.32
CA THR A 48 14.62 -13.92 -3.65
C THR A 48 13.70 -15.06 -4.13
N SER A 49 13.07 -15.76 -3.21
CA SER A 49 12.08 -16.80 -3.52
C SER A 49 10.99 -16.85 -2.46
N TRP A 50 9.84 -17.44 -2.78
CA TRP A 50 8.72 -17.58 -1.83
C TRP A 50 9.00 -18.56 -0.68
N GLU A 51 9.99 -19.43 -0.84
CA GLU A 51 10.46 -20.38 0.16
C GLU A 51 11.65 -19.84 0.99
N GLY A 52 12.22 -18.73 0.54
CA GLY A 52 13.37 -18.10 1.17
C GLY A 52 13.01 -17.23 2.37
N PRO A 53 14.02 -16.81 3.13
CA PRO A 53 13.80 -15.88 4.23
C PRO A 53 13.36 -14.52 3.70
N VAL A 54 12.50 -13.85 4.47
CA VAL A 54 12.16 -12.45 4.24
C VAL A 54 13.21 -11.59 4.94
N GLU A 55 13.91 -10.76 4.19
CA GLU A 55 14.73 -9.68 4.74
C GLU A 55 13.81 -8.47 4.99
N LEU A 56 13.68 -8.06 6.23
CA LEU A 56 12.92 -6.88 6.60
C LEU A 56 13.81 -5.65 6.63
N ALA A 57 13.34 -4.53 6.11
CA ALA A 57 14.01 -3.25 6.28
C ALA A 57 14.16 -2.92 7.78
N PRO A 58 15.31 -2.38 8.22
CA PRO A 58 15.48 -1.92 9.59
C PRO A 58 14.50 -0.79 9.87
N PRO A 59 14.04 -0.62 11.14
CA PRO A 59 13.22 0.51 11.51
C PRO A 59 13.91 1.84 11.18
N ILE A 60 13.22 2.69 10.44
CA ILE A 60 13.64 4.08 10.22
C ILE A 60 12.83 4.91 11.19
N HIS A 61 13.49 5.54 12.17
CA HIS A 61 12.85 6.34 13.23
C HIS A 61 11.69 5.61 13.96
N ASP A 62 11.67 5.58 15.24
CA ASP A 62 10.57 5.09 16.11
C ASP A 62 9.78 3.85 15.61
N GLY A 63 10.41 2.94 14.90
CA GLY A 63 9.80 1.69 14.43
C GLY A 63 9.13 1.74 13.06
N TYR A 64 9.21 2.84 12.32
CA TYR A 64 8.69 2.93 10.95
C TYR A 64 9.78 2.63 9.92
N HIS A 65 9.34 1.98 8.83
CA HIS A 65 10.22 1.54 7.75
C HIS A 65 10.28 2.54 6.58
N LEU A 66 9.36 3.49 6.53
CA LEU A 66 9.34 4.55 5.52
C LEU A 66 9.81 5.88 6.10
N PRO A 67 10.54 6.68 5.27
CA PRO A 67 10.93 8.04 5.68
C PRO A 67 9.73 8.87 6.09
N PRO A 68 9.90 9.84 7.01
CA PRO A 68 8.81 10.67 7.52
C PRO A 68 7.98 11.39 6.44
N HIS A 69 8.64 11.88 5.38
CA HIS A 69 7.94 12.56 4.29
C HIS A 69 7.00 11.62 3.50
N VAL A 70 7.29 10.32 3.45
CA VAL A 70 6.42 9.31 2.82
C VAL A 70 5.35 8.88 3.82
N SER A 71 5.73 8.55 5.05
CA SER A 71 4.79 8.08 6.08
C SER A 71 3.84 9.18 6.58
N GLY A 72 4.20 10.45 6.43
CA GLY A 72 3.43 11.60 6.91
C GLY A 72 3.67 11.96 8.38
N ARG A 73 4.63 11.35 9.07
CA ARG A 73 4.88 11.55 10.50
C ARG A 73 5.41 12.94 10.88
N ASP A 74 6.24 13.55 10.03
CA ASP A 74 6.84 14.87 10.31
C ASP A 74 5.89 16.03 10.05
N SER A 75 4.64 15.79 9.71
CA SER A 75 3.67 16.85 9.44
C SER A 75 3.23 17.62 10.70
N GLY A 76 3.81 17.31 11.86
CA GLY A 76 3.42 17.89 13.16
C GLY A 76 2.01 17.53 13.61
N GLN A 77 1.33 16.66 12.87
CA GLN A 77 -0.01 16.19 13.20
C GLN A 77 0.07 14.76 13.74
N PRO A 78 -0.39 14.54 14.98
CA PRO A 78 -0.43 13.21 15.56
C PRO A 78 -1.25 12.24 14.71
N GLY A 79 -0.75 11.02 14.51
CA GLY A 79 -1.51 9.92 13.93
C GLY A 79 -1.43 9.78 12.41
N ARG A 80 -0.72 10.66 11.69
CA ARG A 80 -0.49 10.44 10.25
C ARG A 80 0.51 9.32 10.03
N GLN A 81 0.03 8.18 9.61
CA GLN A 81 0.83 7.02 9.25
C GLN A 81 0.17 6.26 8.10
N ILE A 82 0.96 5.55 7.34
CA ILE A 82 0.43 4.66 6.29
C ILE A 82 -0.50 3.63 6.93
N ARG A 83 -1.72 3.54 6.41
CA ARG A 83 -2.68 2.52 6.80
C ARG A 83 -2.32 1.20 6.15
N HIS A 84 -2.52 1.12 4.85
CA HIS A 84 -2.13 0.01 4.00
C HIS A 84 -1.47 0.56 2.75
N GLY A 85 -0.47 -0.15 2.24
CA GLY A 85 0.24 0.24 1.03
C GLY A 85 0.41 -0.96 0.11
N HIS A 86 0.60 -0.68 -1.16
CA HIS A 86 0.90 -1.65 -2.19
C HIS A 86 2.15 -1.25 -2.95
N ILE A 87 3.12 -2.15 -3.02
CA ILE A 87 4.32 -2.02 -3.84
C ILE A 87 4.07 -2.69 -5.19
N PHE A 88 4.41 -2.01 -6.28
CA PHE A 88 4.06 -2.43 -7.63
C PHE A 88 5.16 -2.10 -8.63
N ALA A 89 5.65 -3.10 -9.37
CA ALA A 89 6.61 -2.91 -10.44
C ALA A 89 5.89 -2.67 -11.78
N HIS A 90 6.24 -1.58 -12.46
CA HIS A 90 5.74 -1.22 -13.77
C HIS A 90 6.83 -0.51 -14.57
N ASP A 91 7.01 -0.86 -15.85
CA ASP A 91 7.99 -0.28 -16.77
C ASP A 91 9.41 -0.15 -16.19
N GLY A 92 9.87 -1.21 -15.49
CA GLY A 92 11.20 -1.25 -14.89
C GLY A 92 11.39 -0.37 -13.64
N ARG A 93 10.31 0.17 -13.10
CA ARG A 93 10.30 1.00 -11.89
C ARG A 93 9.48 0.35 -10.79
N ILE A 94 9.68 0.79 -9.57
CA ILE A 94 8.84 0.42 -8.44
C ILE A 94 8.03 1.64 -8.01
N HIS A 95 6.75 1.41 -7.86
CA HIS A 95 5.77 2.39 -7.37
C HIS A 95 5.21 1.91 -6.04
N MET A 96 4.82 2.83 -5.19
CA MET A 96 4.09 2.55 -3.97
C MET A 96 2.81 3.39 -3.93
N THR A 97 1.67 2.73 -3.75
CA THR A 97 0.40 3.39 -3.47
C THR A 97 -0.02 3.09 -2.04
N PHE A 98 -0.65 4.04 -1.38
CA PHE A 98 -1.05 3.93 0.02
C PHE A 98 -2.11 4.95 0.38
N SER A 99 -2.72 4.80 1.55
CA SER A 99 -3.48 5.85 2.22
C SER A 99 -2.89 6.15 3.60
N ARG A 100 -3.22 7.29 4.18
CA ARG A 100 -2.69 7.71 5.47
C ARG A 100 -3.79 8.00 6.48
N ILE A 101 -3.70 7.37 7.63
CA ILE A 101 -4.52 7.67 8.80
C ILE A 101 -4.26 9.13 9.22
N GLY A 102 -5.32 9.85 9.54
CA GLY A 102 -5.27 11.25 9.95
C GLY A 102 -5.33 12.26 8.81
N ASP A 103 -5.29 11.82 7.54
CA ASP A 103 -5.56 12.71 6.40
C ASP A 103 -7.05 13.10 6.36
N ALA A 104 -7.33 14.30 5.86
CA ALA A 104 -8.67 14.85 5.67
C ALA A 104 -8.85 15.40 4.25
N PRO A 105 -9.51 14.66 3.33
CA PRO A 105 -9.95 13.28 3.49
C PRO A 105 -8.78 12.30 3.41
N GLU A 106 -8.94 11.09 3.96
CA GLU A 106 -8.07 9.96 3.63
C GLU A 106 -8.28 9.63 2.15
N ARG A 107 -7.17 9.41 1.42
CA ARG A 107 -7.16 9.30 -0.03
C ARG A 107 -6.03 8.41 -0.51
N CYS A 108 -6.13 7.97 -1.76
CA CYS A 108 -5.06 7.19 -2.38
C CYS A 108 -3.91 8.11 -2.78
N LEU A 109 -2.72 7.77 -2.31
CA LEU A 109 -1.46 8.48 -2.55
C LEU A 109 -0.51 7.59 -3.33
N HIS A 110 0.50 8.20 -3.95
CA HIS A 110 1.52 7.53 -4.74
C HIS A 110 2.89 8.17 -4.49
N CYS A 111 3.94 7.34 -4.52
CA CYS A 111 5.32 7.77 -4.74
C CYS A 111 6.09 6.70 -5.54
N GLU A 112 7.15 7.13 -6.22
CA GLU A 112 8.13 6.21 -6.81
C GLU A 112 9.10 5.72 -5.72
N VAL A 113 9.57 4.48 -5.86
CA VAL A 113 10.55 3.86 -4.97
C VAL A 113 11.74 3.41 -5.81
N VAL A 114 12.94 3.85 -5.45
CA VAL A 114 14.18 3.40 -6.06
C VAL A 114 14.93 2.55 -5.03
N PRO A 115 14.87 1.21 -5.15
CA PRO A 115 15.58 0.33 -4.23
C PRO A 115 17.09 0.34 -4.50
N ALA A 116 17.86 -0.05 -3.52
CA ALA A 116 19.30 -0.26 -3.58
C ALA A 116 19.67 -1.50 -2.76
N ASP A 117 20.93 -1.93 -2.85
CA ASP A 117 21.43 -3.08 -2.07
C ASP A 117 21.35 -2.79 -0.56
N ASP A 118 21.76 -1.60 -0.14
CA ASP A 118 21.57 -1.14 1.24
C ASP A 118 20.24 -0.39 1.39
N TRP A 119 19.49 -0.74 2.42
CA TRP A 119 18.24 -0.05 2.79
C TRP A 119 18.44 1.45 3.03
N ALA A 120 19.60 1.87 3.52
CA ALA A 120 19.93 3.28 3.76
C ALA A 120 20.00 4.10 2.47
N ASP A 121 20.24 3.44 1.34
CA ASP A 121 20.36 4.06 0.02
C ASP A 121 19.04 4.11 -0.77
N TRP A 122 17.99 3.52 -0.23
CA TRP A 122 16.66 3.61 -0.86
C TRP A 122 16.22 5.06 -0.98
N ARG A 123 15.62 5.39 -2.12
CA ARG A 123 15.08 6.72 -2.38
C ARG A 123 13.59 6.63 -2.63
N PHE A 124 12.88 7.62 -2.10
CA PHE A 124 11.43 7.76 -2.27
C PHE A 124 11.15 9.10 -2.92
N GLY A 125 10.40 9.05 -4.01
CA GLY A 125 9.96 10.24 -4.72
C GLY A 125 8.97 11.09 -3.91
N PRO A 126 8.61 12.26 -4.43
CA PRO A 126 7.56 13.08 -3.85
C PRO A 126 6.25 12.32 -3.75
N VAL A 127 5.55 12.49 -2.64
CA VAL A 127 4.20 11.94 -2.47
C VAL A 127 3.20 12.81 -3.20
N SER A 128 2.40 12.21 -4.05
CA SER A 128 1.34 12.88 -4.82
C SER A 128 -0.03 12.21 -4.57
N ASP A 129 -1.09 12.98 -4.79
CA ASP A 129 -2.44 12.44 -4.79
C ASP A 129 -2.66 11.62 -6.07
N LEU A 130 -3.13 10.40 -5.92
CA LEU A 130 -3.53 9.53 -7.02
C LEU A 130 -5.03 9.57 -7.25
N LEU A 131 -5.81 9.52 -6.16
CA LEU A 131 -7.27 9.62 -6.21
C LEU A 131 -7.82 10.21 -4.91
N ARG A 132 -8.80 11.10 -5.04
CA ARG A 132 -9.58 11.67 -3.93
C ARG A 132 -11.03 11.20 -4.00
N PRO A 133 -11.72 11.03 -2.87
CA PRO A 133 -13.15 10.71 -2.88
C PRO A 133 -13.92 11.86 -3.52
N ALA A 134 -14.74 11.57 -4.52
CA ALA A 134 -15.55 12.55 -5.24
C ALA A 134 -17.02 12.14 -5.39
N PRO A 135 -17.39 10.98 -5.95
CA PRO A 135 -18.79 10.57 -6.02
C PRO A 135 -19.37 10.23 -4.64
N SER A 136 -20.69 10.26 -4.54
CA SER A 136 -21.38 10.02 -3.27
C SER A 136 -21.11 8.65 -2.67
N TRP A 137 -20.96 7.60 -3.48
CA TRP A 137 -20.65 6.26 -2.98
C TRP A 137 -19.26 6.16 -2.34
N GLU A 138 -18.33 7.03 -2.72
CA GLU A 138 -17.02 7.19 -2.10
C GLU A 138 -17.06 8.07 -0.83
N GLY A 139 -18.23 8.59 -0.49
CA GLY A 139 -18.40 9.51 0.63
C GLY A 139 -18.13 10.96 0.31
N GLY A 140 -17.98 11.34 -0.98
CA GLY A 140 -17.70 12.75 -1.37
C GLY A 140 -18.78 13.74 -0.98
N ASP A 141 -19.99 13.27 -0.66
CA ASP A 141 -21.13 14.05 -0.14
C ASP A 141 -21.13 14.19 1.40
N LEU A 142 -20.20 13.53 2.10
CA LEU A 142 -20.14 13.50 3.54
C LEU A 142 -19.16 14.55 4.10
N PRO A 143 -19.28 14.93 5.37
CA PRO A 143 -18.36 15.87 6.00
C PRO A 143 -16.91 15.36 5.97
N MET A 144 -16.00 16.22 5.51
CA MET A 144 -14.57 15.95 5.53
C MET A 144 -14.06 15.99 6.99
N ARG A 145 -13.40 14.92 7.41
CA ARG A 145 -12.81 14.75 8.74
C ARG A 145 -11.46 14.03 8.64
N PRO A 146 -10.54 14.25 9.59
CA PRO A 146 -9.38 13.37 9.71
C PRO A 146 -9.80 11.93 9.95
N SER A 147 -9.23 11.02 9.19
CA SER A 147 -9.51 9.59 9.36
C SER A 147 -8.90 9.06 10.66
N ILE A 148 -9.47 7.99 11.19
CA ILE A 148 -9.02 7.36 12.43
C ILE A 148 -8.52 5.94 12.17
N MET A 149 -7.69 5.43 13.07
CA MET A 149 -7.24 4.05 13.04
C MET A 149 -8.41 3.10 13.29
N GLY A 150 -8.39 1.95 12.60
CA GLY A 150 -9.35 0.86 12.77
C GLY A 150 -10.38 0.77 11.66
N THR A 151 -11.27 -0.20 11.79
CA THR A 151 -12.36 -0.50 10.85
C THR A 151 -13.40 0.61 10.87
N ALA A 152 -13.88 1.01 9.71
CA ALA A 152 -15.01 1.91 9.56
C ALA A 152 -16.27 1.10 9.27
N TRP A 153 -17.26 1.18 10.16
CA TRP A 153 -18.56 0.51 10.00
C TRP A 153 -19.57 1.38 9.23
N ASP A 154 -19.31 2.68 9.19
CA ASP A 154 -20.14 3.66 8.49
C ASP A 154 -19.44 4.13 7.22
N ARG A 155 -20.22 4.63 6.26
CA ARG A 155 -19.68 5.31 5.09
C ARG A 155 -19.09 6.66 5.50
N LEU A 156 -17.82 6.88 5.14
CA LEU A 156 -17.05 8.09 5.44
C LEU A 156 -16.51 8.73 4.17
N HIS A 157 -16.08 10.00 4.24
CA HIS A 157 -15.42 10.72 3.15
C HIS A 157 -13.95 10.28 3.05
N GLU A 158 -13.73 9.01 2.66
CA GLU A 158 -12.41 8.38 2.68
C GLU A 158 -12.25 7.34 1.56
N LEU A 159 -11.03 7.28 0.99
CA LEU A 159 -10.57 6.17 0.16
C LEU A 159 -9.44 5.45 0.89
N ARG A 160 -9.48 4.10 0.86
CA ARG A 160 -8.53 3.24 1.56
C ARG A 160 -8.03 2.11 0.67
N ASP A 161 -6.97 1.46 1.09
CA ASP A 161 -6.46 0.17 0.61
C ASP A 161 -6.17 0.13 -0.91
N PRO A 162 -5.46 1.12 -1.49
CA PRO A 162 -5.14 1.11 -2.90
C PRO A 162 -4.26 -0.08 -3.27
N ALA A 163 -4.61 -0.79 -4.35
CA ALA A 163 -3.83 -1.88 -4.92
C ALA A 163 -3.77 -1.76 -6.44
N LEU A 164 -2.56 -1.66 -7.00
CA LEU A 164 -2.36 -1.58 -8.45
C LEU A 164 -2.31 -2.97 -9.08
N PHE A 165 -2.81 -3.07 -10.31
CA PHE A 165 -2.66 -4.24 -11.15
C PHE A 165 -2.65 -3.85 -12.62
N THR A 166 -2.11 -4.72 -13.48
CA THR A 166 -2.11 -4.53 -14.92
C THR A 166 -3.10 -5.50 -15.56
N ASP A 167 -3.92 -4.99 -16.47
CA ASP A 167 -4.77 -5.78 -17.35
C ASP A 167 -4.65 -5.25 -18.78
N ASN A 168 -4.35 -6.15 -19.73
CA ASN A 168 -4.17 -5.83 -21.15
C ASN A 168 -3.23 -4.63 -21.41
N GLY A 169 -2.14 -4.51 -20.64
CA GLY A 169 -1.15 -3.42 -20.77
C GLY A 169 -1.58 -2.10 -20.16
N GLN A 170 -2.76 -2.00 -19.57
CA GLN A 170 -3.25 -0.83 -18.86
C GLN A 170 -3.16 -1.04 -17.35
N VAL A 171 -2.72 -0.03 -16.61
CA VAL A 171 -2.68 -0.07 -15.16
C VAL A 171 -4.02 0.38 -14.57
N TYR A 172 -4.47 -0.36 -13.59
CA TYR A 172 -5.66 -0.07 -12.80
C TYR A 172 -5.34 -0.07 -11.31
N MET A 173 -6.16 0.63 -10.56
CA MET A 173 -6.14 0.63 -9.09
C MET A 173 -7.48 0.14 -8.55
N ALA A 174 -7.46 -0.94 -7.78
CA ALA A 174 -8.57 -1.31 -6.91
C ALA A 174 -8.44 -0.56 -5.57
N TYR A 175 -9.55 -0.10 -5.01
CA TYR A 175 -9.56 0.66 -3.75
C TYR A 175 -10.89 0.52 -3.02
N CYS A 176 -10.89 0.80 -1.73
CA CYS A 176 -12.10 0.92 -0.93
C CYS A 176 -12.60 2.36 -0.93
N GLY A 177 -13.89 2.56 -1.26
CA GLY A 177 -14.57 3.86 -1.23
C GLY A 177 -15.60 3.95 -0.11
N GLY A 178 -15.86 5.18 0.36
CA GLY A 178 -16.70 5.42 1.52
C GLY A 178 -16.12 4.77 2.77
N ALA A 179 -14.83 4.89 2.97
CA ALA A 179 -13.98 4.07 3.83
C ALA A 179 -13.98 2.59 3.39
N GLU A 180 -14.73 1.71 4.04
CA GLU A 180 -14.79 0.27 3.73
C GLU A 180 -16.19 -0.15 3.23
N SER A 181 -16.98 0.81 2.71
CA SER A 181 -18.38 0.57 2.33
C SER A 181 -18.56 0.07 0.90
N GLY A 182 -17.56 0.22 0.03
CA GLY A 182 -17.62 -0.22 -1.36
C GLY A 182 -16.25 -0.43 -1.98
N LEU A 183 -16.21 -1.14 -3.12
CA LEU A 183 -15.00 -1.35 -3.90
C LEU A 183 -15.10 -0.58 -5.23
N GLY A 184 -14.04 0.11 -5.58
CA GLY A 184 -13.87 0.81 -6.84
C GLY A 184 -12.70 0.29 -7.63
N ILE A 185 -12.75 0.52 -8.95
CA ILE A 185 -11.62 0.33 -9.87
C ILE A 185 -11.47 1.62 -10.67
N ALA A 186 -10.27 2.20 -10.65
CA ALA A 186 -9.91 3.35 -11.46
C ALA A 186 -8.79 2.98 -12.44
N ARG A 187 -8.84 3.51 -13.66
CA ARG A 187 -7.69 3.46 -14.56
C ARG A 187 -6.64 4.47 -14.09
N VAL A 188 -5.39 4.08 -14.15
CA VAL A 188 -4.26 4.92 -13.78
C VAL A 188 -3.43 5.22 -15.03
N ASP A 189 -3.27 6.48 -15.35
CA ASP A 189 -2.48 6.95 -16.48
C ASP A 189 -1.22 7.65 -15.96
N GLY A 190 -0.06 7.38 -16.56
CA GLY A 190 1.19 8.08 -16.28
C GLY A 190 1.89 7.72 -14.97
N LEU A 191 1.88 6.43 -14.61
CA LEU A 191 2.80 5.89 -13.59
C LEU A 191 4.22 5.89 -14.10
#